data_28714ce01ee45e82adbbb7dc3f292c02
#
_entry.id   28714ce01ee45e82adbbb7dc3f292c02
#
_cell.length_a   1.000
_cell.length_b   1.000
_cell.length_c   1.000
_cell.angle_alpha   90.00
_cell.angle_beta   90.00
_cell.angle_gamma   90.00
#
_symmetry.space_group_name_H-M   'P 1'
#
loop_
_entity.id
_entity.type
_entity.pdbx_description
1 polymer ?
#
loop_
_entity_poly.entity_id
_entity_poly.type
_entity_poly.pdbx_seq_one_letter_code
_entity_poly.pdbx_strand_id
1 'polypeptide(L)'
;TYRSYVHGPTDGYTNEQFGYPQTYMMLDIAALQYLYGADFSTNSDATVYRWSPSSGQMTVNGADALTPGGNRVFSTIWDGGGVDTYDLSAYGTDMSISLAPGGRSTFSATQLAYLGGGPNDGYARGNLFNALQYRDDPRSLIENALGGAGDDTITGNVARNRLVGGPGDDRLNGGAGHDTLVGGDDSDRL
;
A
#
# COMPACT_ATOMS: atom_id res chain seq x y z
N THR A 1 21.50 -8.79 -9.51
CA THR A 1 21.54 -9.69 -8.36
C THR A 1 20.38 -9.35 -7.44
N TYR A 2 19.48 -10.28 -7.22
CA TYR A 2 18.34 -10.09 -6.31
C TYR A 2 18.80 -10.32 -4.87
N ARG A 3 18.33 -9.47 -3.95
CA ARG A 3 18.62 -9.55 -2.52
C ARG A 3 17.31 -9.44 -1.75
N SER A 4 17.23 -10.16 -0.64
CA SER A 4 16.07 -10.07 0.26
C SER A 4 15.96 -8.67 0.89
N TYR A 5 17.07 -7.99 1.14
CA TYR A 5 17.14 -6.65 1.70
C TYR A 5 18.43 -5.93 1.27
N VAL A 6 18.49 -4.62 1.49
CA VAL A 6 19.68 -3.79 1.20
C VAL A 6 20.85 -4.32 2.04
N HIS A 7 21.98 -4.59 1.40
CA HIS A 7 23.18 -5.25 1.95
C HIS A 7 23.01 -6.73 2.33
N GLY A 8 21.91 -7.37 1.95
CA GLY A 8 21.73 -8.81 2.11
C GLY A 8 22.71 -9.63 1.26
N PRO A 9 22.83 -10.95 1.53
CA PRO A 9 23.65 -11.87 0.73
C PRO A 9 23.28 -11.81 -0.76
N THR A 10 24.25 -12.04 -1.63
CA THR A 10 24.04 -12.03 -3.08
C THR A 10 23.90 -13.43 -3.67
N ASP A 11 24.09 -14.44 -2.86
CA ASP A 11 24.16 -15.86 -3.21
C ASP A 11 22.94 -16.68 -2.77
N GLY A 12 21.89 -15.99 -2.25
CA GLY A 12 20.66 -16.64 -1.83
C GLY A 12 19.62 -15.68 -1.29
N TYR A 13 18.45 -16.21 -1.05
CA TYR A 13 17.35 -15.50 -0.41
C TYR A 13 17.25 -15.95 1.06
N THR A 14 16.99 -14.99 1.94
CA THR A 14 16.82 -15.20 3.38
C THR A 14 15.36 -15.08 3.83
N ASN A 15 14.47 -14.77 2.88
CA ASN A 15 13.06 -14.61 3.13
C ASN A 15 12.43 -15.90 3.69
N GLU A 16 11.45 -15.74 4.55
CA GLU A 16 10.54 -16.84 4.89
C GLU A 16 9.81 -17.39 3.64
N GLN A 17 9.20 -18.56 3.77
CA GLN A 17 8.58 -19.28 2.66
C GLN A 17 7.57 -18.44 1.84
N PHE A 18 6.82 -17.53 2.48
CA PHE A 18 5.84 -16.66 1.83
C PHE A 18 6.19 -15.16 1.95
N GLY A 19 7.43 -14.83 2.28
CA GLY A 19 7.92 -13.45 2.47
C GLY A 19 8.45 -12.80 1.19
N TYR A 20 8.08 -13.29 0.01
CA TYR A 20 8.47 -12.71 -1.26
C TYR A 20 7.47 -11.63 -1.71
N PRO A 21 7.93 -10.62 -2.47
CA PRO A 21 7.03 -9.66 -3.10
C PRO A 21 6.00 -10.37 -3.99
N GLN A 22 4.76 -9.96 -3.86
CA GLN A 22 3.62 -10.51 -4.60
C GLN A 22 3.39 -9.81 -5.94
N THR A 23 4.00 -8.65 -6.11
CA THR A 23 3.99 -7.84 -7.34
C THR A 23 5.41 -7.38 -7.67
N TYR A 24 5.63 -6.77 -8.82
CA TYR A 24 6.83 -5.97 -9.04
C TYR A 24 6.94 -4.89 -7.98
N MET A 25 8.15 -4.68 -7.44
CA MET A 25 8.39 -3.63 -6.46
C MET A 25 8.62 -2.27 -7.14
N MET A 26 8.58 -1.19 -6.36
CA MET A 26 8.65 0.19 -6.88
C MET A 26 9.74 0.43 -7.91
N LEU A 27 10.95 -0.08 -7.66
CA LEU A 27 12.09 0.13 -8.56
C LEU A 27 12.02 -0.75 -9.81
N ASP A 28 11.41 -1.94 -9.72
CA ASP A 28 11.16 -2.79 -10.88
C ASP A 28 10.15 -2.12 -11.82
N ILE A 29 9.06 -1.59 -11.25
CA ILE A 29 8.05 -0.83 -11.99
C ILE A 29 8.69 0.40 -12.64
N ALA A 30 9.46 1.18 -11.89
CA ALA A 30 10.14 2.36 -12.43
C ALA A 30 11.13 2.02 -13.57
N ALA A 31 11.86 0.91 -13.45
CA ALA A 31 12.77 0.45 -14.50
C ALA A 31 12.03 0.01 -15.76
N LEU A 32 10.93 -0.73 -15.60
CA LEU A 32 10.08 -1.13 -16.73
C LEU A 32 9.48 0.09 -17.43
N GLN A 33 8.99 1.06 -16.67
CA GLN A 33 8.43 2.30 -17.19
C GLN A 33 9.47 3.17 -17.90
N TYR A 34 10.71 3.19 -17.39
CA TYR A 34 11.80 3.88 -18.05
C TYR A 34 12.12 3.29 -19.43
N LEU A 35 12.10 1.96 -19.54
CA LEU A 35 12.45 1.25 -20.78
C LEU A 35 11.31 1.22 -21.80
N TYR A 36 10.07 1.09 -21.35
CA TYR A 36 8.92 0.78 -22.22
C TYR A 36 7.80 1.84 -22.17
N GLY A 37 7.91 2.82 -21.28
CA GLY A 37 6.82 3.73 -20.95
C GLY A 37 5.88 3.16 -19.90
N ALA A 38 5.08 4.02 -19.28
CA ALA A 38 4.06 3.61 -18.32
C ALA A 38 2.81 3.12 -19.03
N ASP A 39 2.26 2.01 -18.54
CA ASP A 39 0.95 1.51 -18.99
C ASP A 39 -0.16 2.14 -18.15
N PHE A 40 -0.77 3.18 -18.66
CA PHE A 40 -1.90 3.87 -18.06
C PHE A 40 -3.26 3.21 -18.37
N SER A 41 -3.27 2.05 -19.02
CA SER A 41 -4.50 1.27 -19.22
C SER A 41 -4.74 0.25 -18.11
N THR A 42 -3.74 0.01 -17.26
CA THR A 42 -3.86 -0.88 -16.10
C THR A 42 -4.77 -0.27 -15.06
N ASN A 43 -5.90 -0.91 -14.74
CA ASN A 43 -6.89 -0.44 -13.74
C ASN A 43 -7.28 1.04 -13.94
N SER A 44 -7.46 1.48 -15.18
CA SER A 44 -7.67 2.89 -15.54
C SER A 44 -9.04 3.48 -15.20
N ASP A 45 -9.95 2.66 -14.70
CA ASP A 45 -11.25 3.07 -14.14
C ASP A 45 -11.17 3.15 -12.62
N ALA A 46 -12.19 3.67 -11.97
CA ALA A 46 -12.26 3.72 -10.51
C ALA A 46 -12.07 2.33 -9.89
N THR A 47 -11.02 2.17 -9.11
CA THR A 47 -10.57 0.89 -8.58
C THR A 47 -10.62 0.85 -7.06
N VAL A 48 -11.15 -0.24 -6.50
CA VAL A 48 -11.17 -0.49 -5.07
C VAL A 48 -10.29 -1.69 -4.75
N TYR A 49 -9.21 -1.44 -4.03
CA TYR A 49 -8.27 -2.44 -3.53
C TYR A 49 -8.61 -2.79 -2.09
N ARG A 50 -8.80 -4.07 -1.79
CA ARG A 50 -9.05 -4.58 -0.44
C ARG A 50 -8.11 -5.71 -0.11
N TRP A 51 -7.75 -5.84 1.17
CA TRP A 51 -6.97 -6.97 1.69
C TRP A 51 -7.71 -7.64 2.83
N SER A 52 -7.56 -8.96 2.91
CA SER A 52 -8.12 -9.77 3.99
C SER A 52 -7.16 -9.82 5.18
N PRO A 53 -7.59 -9.41 6.40
CA PRO A 53 -6.75 -9.51 7.60
C PRO A 53 -6.35 -10.94 7.97
N SER A 54 -7.14 -11.92 7.56
CA SER A 54 -6.93 -13.34 7.94
C SER A 54 -6.12 -14.14 6.94
N SER A 55 -6.01 -13.69 5.67
CA SER A 55 -5.34 -14.46 4.60
C SER A 55 -4.34 -13.67 3.78
N GLY A 56 -4.36 -12.33 3.86
CA GLY A 56 -3.56 -11.46 3.01
C GLY A 56 -4.07 -11.39 1.56
N GLN A 57 -5.16 -12.07 1.24
CA GLN A 57 -5.74 -12.04 -0.10
C GLN A 57 -6.12 -10.61 -0.48
N MET A 58 -5.73 -10.21 -1.68
CA MET A 58 -6.13 -8.94 -2.27
C MET A 58 -7.27 -9.15 -3.28
N THR A 59 -8.24 -8.25 -3.24
CA THR A 59 -9.28 -8.14 -4.26
C THR A 59 -9.20 -6.79 -4.96
N VAL A 60 -9.56 -6.77 -6.23
CA VAL A 60 -9.69 -5.56 -7.06
C VAL A 60 -11.13 -5.52 -7.54
N ASN A 61 -11.86 -4.48 -7.17
CA ASN A 61 -13.28 -4.32 -7.47
C ASN A 61 -14.13 -5.54 -7.05
N GLY A 62 -13.73 -6.21 -5.94
CA GLY A 62 -14.40 -7.39 -5.40
C GLY A 62 -14.01 -8.72 -6.06
N ALA A 63 -13.21 -8.69 -7.12
CA ALA A 63 -12.67 -9.90 -7.73
C ALA A 63 -11.31 -10.27 -7.12
N ASP A 64 -11.04 -11.55 -6.94
CA ASP A 64 -9.76 -12.03 -6.43
C ASP A 64 -8.62 -11.67 -7.39
N ALA A 65 -7.61 -10.99 -6.90
CA ALA A 65 -6.47 -10.52 -7.68
C ALA A 65 -5.15 -11.17 -7.25
N LEU A 66 -4.89 -11.23 -5.95
CA LEU A 66 -3.69 -11.88 -5.40
C LEU A 66 -4.08 -12.77 -4.23
N THR A 67 -3.67 -14.02 -4.29
CA THR A 67 -3.84 -14.98 -3.19
C THR A 67 -2.46 -15.43 -2.73
N PRO A 68 -1.93 -14.86 -1.62
CA PRO A 68 -0.64 -15.27 -1.09
C PRO A 68 -0.67 -16.70 -0.55
N GLY A 69 0.48 -17.38 -0.56
CA GLY A 69 0.59 -18.73 -0.02
C GLY A 69 0.48 -18.84 1.50
N GLY A 70 0.54 -17.72 2.20
CA GLY A 70 0.32 -17.58 3.64
C GLY A 70 -0.22 -16.19 3.95
N ASN A 71 -0.57 -15.92 5.20
CA ASN A 71 -1.11 -14.61 5.60
C ASN A 71 0.01 -13.54 5.61
N ARG A 72 0.47 -13.17 4.42
CA ARG A 72 1.49 -12.14 4.18
C ARG A 72 1.01 -11.16 3.13
N VAL A 73 1.31 -9.90 3.33
CA VAL A 73 1.10 -8.84 2.34
C VAL A 73 2.42 -8.10 2.14
N PHE A 74 2.95 -8.19 0.92
CA PHE A 74 4.17 -7.51 0.51
C PHE A 74 4.06 -7.17 -0.98
N SER A 75 3.43 -6.06 -1.29
CA SER A 75 3.11 -5.69 -2.66
C SER A 75 3.28 -4.21 -2.93
N THR A 76 3.42 -3.87 -4.20
CA THR A 76 3.39 -2.50 -4.70
C THR A 76 2.24 -2.37 -5.68
N ILE A 77 1.44 -1.33 -5.55
CA ILE A 77 0.37 -1.00 -6.48
C ILE A 77 0.89 -0.01 -7.52
N TRP A 78 0.65 -0.32 -8.78
CA TRP A 78 0.61 0.59 -9.91
C TRP A 78 -0.83 0.63 -10.41
N ASP A 79 -1.38 1.82 -10.44
CA ASP A 79 -2.69 2.12 -11.01
C ASP A 79 -2.50 3.09 -12.19
N GLY A 80 -3.21 2.87 -13.28
CA GLY A 80 -3.05 3.66 -14.51
C GLY A 80 -3.93 4.90 -14.53
N GLY A 81 -4.90 5.00 -13.64
CA GLY A 81 -5.80 6.15 -13.54
C GLY A 81 -7.18 5.77 -13.05
N GLY A 82 -7.92 6.77 -12.68
CA GLY A 82 -9.25 6.59 -12.10
C GLY A 82 -9.45 7.51 -10.91
N VAL A 83 -10.34 7.11 -10.02
CA VAL A 83 -10.46 7.64 -8.66
C VAL A 83 -10.47 6.42 -7.74
N ASP A 84 -9.30 6.15 -7.16
CA ASP A 84 -8.99 4.84 -6.62
C ASP A 84 -9.01 4.83 -5.10
N THR A 85 -9.27 3.67 -4.52
CA THR A 85 -9.51 3.53 -3.09
C THR A 85 -8.72 2.37 -2.50
N TYR A 86 -7.96 2.62 -1.46
CA TYR A 86 -7.50 1.60 -0.52
C TYR A 86 -8.57 1.42 0.56
N ASP A 87 -9.25 0.31 0.55
CA ASP A 87 -10.27 -0.04 1.54
C ASP A 87 -9.69 -1.05 2.55
N LEU A 88 -9.30 -0.53 3.71
CA LEU A 88 -8.75 -1.29 4.83
C LEU A 88 -9.73 -1.40 5.99
N SER A 89 -11.01 -1.11 5.75
CA SER A 89 -12.07 -1.09 6.77
C SER A 89 -12.31 -2.43 7.48
N ALA A 90 -11.77 -3.52 6.95
CA ALA A 90 -11.83 -4.84 7.59
C ALA A 90 -10.78 -5.05 8.71
N TYR A 91 -9.82 -4.14 8.86
CA TYR A 91 -8.77 -4.25 9.87
C TYR A 91 -9.23 -3.64 11.20
N GLY A 92 -8.80 -4.25 12.30
CA GLY A 92 -9.00 -3.74 13.66
C GLY A 92 -7.69 -3.42 14.37
N THR A 93 -6.63 -3.20 13.61
CA THR A 93 -5.29 -2.86 14.11
C THR A 93 -5.03 -1.39 13.83
N ASP A 94 -4.22 -0.75 14.66
CA ASP A 94 -3.72 0.59 14.38
C ASP A 94 -2.87 0.57 13.09
N MET A 95 -3.19 1.46 12.16
CA MET A 95 -2.57 1.46 10.83
C MET A 95 -1.82 2.76 10.55
N SER A 96 -0.84 2.66 9.66
CA SER A 96 -0.22 3.80 9.02
C SER A 96 -0.41 3.66 7.51
N ILE A 97 -1.21 4.53 6.93
CA ILE A 97 -1.59 4.49 5.52
C ILE A 97 -1.02 5.73 4.82
N SER A 98 -0.32 5.54 3.72
CA SER A 98 0.19 6.63 2.89
C SER A 98 -0.23 6.46 1.44
N LEU A 99 -0.86 7.49 0.88
CA LEU A 99 -1.22 7.55 -0.54
C LEU A 99 -0.15 8.24 -1.39
N ALA A 100 0.93 8.74 -0.77
CA ALA A 100 2.01 9.41 -1.51
C ALA A 100 2.72 8.43 -2.47
N PRO A 101 3.10 8.87 -3.68
CA PRO A 101 3.96 8.07 -4.56
C PRO A 101 5.24 7.66 -3.86
N GLY A 102 5.64 6.39 -4.01
CA GLY A 102 6.78 5.84 -3.27
C GLY A 102 6.54 5.66 -1.77
N GLY A 103 5.36 6.03 -1.28
CA GLY A 103 4.95 5.82 0.11
C GLY A 103 4.73 4.35 0.45
N ARG A 104 4.63 4.09 1.74
CA ARG A 104 4.35 2.75 2.27
C ARG A 104 3.23 2.80 3.29
N SER A 105 2.49 1.71 3.37
CA SER A 105 1.46 1.51 4.37
C SER A 105 1.74 0.26 5.20
N THR A 106 1.49 0.34 6.50
CA THR A 106 1.54 -0.78 7.43
C THR A 106 0.18 -0.91 8.08
N PHE A 107 -0.52 -1.99 7.81
CA PHE A 107 -1.86 -2.22 8.33
C PHE A 107 -1.97 -3.51 9.15
N SER A 108 -0.94 -4.34 9.16
CA SER A 108 -0.88 -5.49 10.06
C SER A 108 0.56 -5.96 10.24
N ALA A 109 1.04 -5.92 11.47
CA ALA A 109 2.36 -6.45 11.82
C ALA A 109 2.45 -7.97 11.57
N THR A 110 1.36 -8.71 11.76
CA THR A 110 1.31 -10.16 11.54
C THR A 110 1.37 -10.53 10.06
N GLN A 111 1.10 -9.59 9.17
CA GLN A 111 1.17 -9.78 7.73
C GLN A 111 2.44 -9.22 7.09
N LEU A 112 3.35 -8.66 7.87
CA LEU A 112 4.65 -8.24 7.35
C LEU A 112 5.48 -9.44 6.90
N ALA A 113 6.04 -9.34 5.72
CA ALA A 113 6.97 -10.35 5.21
C ALA A 113 8.29 -10.32 5.98
N TYR A 114 8.76 -11.47 6.44
CA TYR A 114 10.08 -11.62 7.02
C TYR A 114 11.11 -11.87 5.94
N LEU A 115 12.13 -11.01 5.87
CA LEU A 115 13.18 -11.02 4.83
C LEU A 115 14.46 -11.73 5.30
N GLY A 116 14.47 -12.21 6.54
CA GLY A 116 15.59 -12.96 7.10
C GLY A 116 16.74 -12.10 7.62
N GLY A 117 16.63 -10.78 7.54
CA GLY A 117 17.66 -9.85 8.01
C GLY A 117 17.48 -8.44 7.46
N GLY A 118 18.41 -7.56 7.79
CA GLY A 118 18.36 -6.16 7.40
C GLY A 118 17.73 -5.27 8.47
N PRO A 119 17.40 -4.01 8.13
CA PRO A 119 16.74 -3.11 9.06
C PRO A 119 15.33 -3.60 9.40
N ASN A 120 14.69 -2.99 10.42
CA ASN A 120 13.34 -3.33 10.85
C ASN A 120 13.22 -4.78 11.35
N ASP A 121 14.21 -5.23 12.13
CA ASP A 121 14.28 -6.58 12.71
C ASP A 121 14.12 -7.73 11.68
N GLY A 122 14.49 -7.46 10.44
CA GLY A 122 14.40 -8.41 9.34
C GLY A 122 13.04 -8.46 8.65
N TYR A 123 12.08 -7.63 9.03
CA TYR A 123 10.80 -7.54 8.34
C TYR A 123 10.79 -6.47 7.24
N ALA A 124 9.88 -6.61 6.32
CA ALA A 124 9.55 -5.57 5.36
C ALA A 124 9.10 -4.29 6.09
N ARG A 125 9.38 -3.13 5.49
CA ARG A 125 9.06 -1.82 6.09
C ARG A 125 7.58 -1.46 6.03
N GLY A 126 6.78 -2.27 5.36
CA GLY A 126 5.34 -2.08 5.19
C GLY A 126 4.74 -3.28 4.48
N ASN A 127 3.43 -3.36 4.54
CA ASN A 127 2.65 -4.35 3.81
C ASN A 127 2.47 -3.93 2.35
N LEU A 128 2.20 -2.65 2.13
CA LEU A 128 1.85 -2.09 0.84
C LEU A 128 2.75 -0.90 0.50
N PHE A 129 3.09 -0.78 -0.77
CA PHE A 129 3.87 0.33 -1.31
C PHE A 129 3.14 0.91 -2.52
N ASN A 130 3.27 2.22 -2.71
CA ASN A 130 2.80 2.88 -3.92
C ASN A 130 3.95 2.95 -4.93
N ALA A 131 3.66 2.68 -6.18
CA ALA A 131 4.63 2.90 -7.25
C ALA A 131 5.06 4.38 -7.32
N LEU A 132 6.23 4.62 -7.87
CA LEU A 132 6.67 5.99 -8.18
C LEU A 132 5.85 6.54 -9.35
N GLN A 133 5.60 7.84 -9.33
CA GLN A 133 4.97 8.49 -10.47
C GLN A 133 5.88 8.46 -11.70
N TYR A 134 5.31 8.14 -12.84
CA TYR A 134 6.01 8.22 -14.11
C TYR A 134 6.00 9.67 -14.61
N ARG A 135 7.15 10.33 -14.60
CA ARG A 135 7.33 11.73 -15.08
C ARG A 135 6.36 12.71 -14.42
N ASP A 136 6.11 12.55 -13.13
CA ASP A 136 5.19 13.37 -12.34
C ASP A 136 3.73 13.38 -12.86
N ASP A 137 3.33 12.37 -13.63
CA ASP A 137 1.97 12.24 -14.15
C ASP A 137 1.00 11.85 -13.02
N PRO A 138 -0.01 12.69 -12.71
CA PRO A 138 -0.88 12.46 -11.56
C PRO A 138 -1.90 11.32 -11.76
N ARG A 139 -2.03 10.76 -12.95
CA ARG A 139 -3.02 9.71 -13.22
C ARG A 139 -2.86 8.46 -12.36
N SER A 140 -1.63 8.17 -11.92
CA SER A 140 -1.32 6.98 -11.13
C SER A 140 -1.41 7.21 -9.62
N LEU A 141 -2.03 8.29 -9.19
CA LEU A 141 -2.29 8.52 -7.78
C LEU A 141 -3.44 7.65 -7.29
N ILE A 142 -3.43 7.35 -6.01
CA ILE A 142 -4.57 6.78 -5.29
C ILE A 142 -5.20 7.93 -4.48
N GLU A 143 -6.49 8.15 -4.65
CA GLU A 143 -7.15 9.31 -4.07
C GLU A 143 -7.78 9.04 -2.72
N ASN A 144 -8.25 7.82 -2.47
CA ASN A 144 -9.06 7.53 -1.30
C ASN A 144 -8.44 6.48 -0.40
N ALA A 145 -8.66 6.64 0.90
CA ALA A 145 -8.36 5.61 1.89
C ALA A 145 -9.49 5.49 2.90
N LEU A 146 -9.85 4.26 3.22
CA LEU A 146 -10.73 3.91 4.32
C LEU A 146 -9.90 3.15 5.36
N GLY A 147 -9.81 3.70 6.55
CA GLY A 147 -9.21 3.08 7.73
C GLY A 147 -10.10 2.00 8.34
N GLY A 148 -9.67 1.45 9.44
CA GLY A 148 -10.32 0.34 10.12
C GLY A 148 -10.99 0.71 11.43
N ALA A 149 -10.75 -0.11 12.46
CA ALA A 149 -11.31 0.11 13.80
C ALA A 149 -10.20 0.26 14.87
N GLY A 150 -9.00 0.64 14.47
CA GLY A 150 -7.88 0.99 15.34
C GLY A 150 -7.54 2.47 15.23
N ASP A 151 -6.57 2.94 16.00
CA ASP A 151 -6.08 4.32 15.95
C ASP A 151 -5.20 4.50 14.71
N ASP A 152 -5.77 5.04 13.63
CA ASP A 152 -5.13 5.09 12.33
C ASP A 152 -4.41 6.43 12.06
N THR A 153 -3.32 6.35 11.32
CA THR A 153 -2.67 7.53 10.74
C THR A 153 -2.75 7.44 9.22
N ILE A 154 -3.51 8.33 8.59
CA ILE A 154 -3.72 8.33 7.15
C ILE A 154 -3.18 9.62 6.54
N THR A 155 -2.30 9.49 5.56
CA THR A 155 -1.73 10.61 4.82
C THR A 155 -2.08 10.49 3.34
N GLY A 156 -2.70 11.54 2.81
CA GLY A 156 -3.04 11.69 1.40
C GLY A 156 -1.85 12.07 0.53
N ASN A 157 -2.12 12.72 -0.57
CA ASN A 157 -1.14 13.15 -1.56
C ASN A 157 -1.49 14.53 -2.14
N VAL A 158 -1.13 14.81 -3.41
CA VAL A 158 -1.43 16.10 -4.06
C VAL A 158 -2.77 16.11 -4.80
N ALA A 159 -3.44 14.97 -4.90
CA ALA A 159 -4.75 14.88 -5.50
C ALA A 159 -5.84 15.37 -4.54
N ARG A 160 -7.07 15.41 -5.01
CA ARG A 160 -8.24 15.56 -4.13
C ARG A 160 -8.48 14.25 -3.41
N ASN A 161 -8.16 14.19 -2.14
CA ASN A 161 -8.29 12.97 -1.35
C ASN A 161 -9.61 12.91 -0.56
N ARG A 162 -10.15 11.70 -0.41
CA ARG A 162 -11.16 11.37 0.58
C ARG A 162 -10.57 10.37 1.57
N LEU A 163 -10.31 10.81 2.79
CA LEU A 163 -9.75 9.98 3.86
C LEU A 163 -10.84 9.76 4.92
N VAL A 164 -11.01 8.53 5.33
CA VAL A 164 -11.94 8.11 6.39
C VAL A 164 -11.14 7.32 7.41
N GLY A 165 -11.13 7.75 8.67
CA GLY A 165 -10.49 7.05 9.76
C GLY A 165 -11.26 5.78 10.10
N GLY A 166 -12.37 5.91 10.74
CA GLY A 166 -13.25 4.83 11.19
C GLY A 166 -13.57 4.98 12.67
N PRO A 167 -13.80 3.91 13.40
CA PRO A 167 -13.73 3.93 14.85
C PRO A 167 -12.29 3.94 15.35
N GLY A 168 -11.97 4.77 16.35
CA GLY A 168 -10.65 4.94 16.94
C GLY A 168 -10.20 6.40 16.99
N ASP A 169 -9.11 6.68 17.68
CA ASP A 169 -8.54 8.04 17.75
C ASP A 169 -7.61 8.28 16.54
N ASP A 170 -8.18 8.76 15.44
CA ASP A 170 -7.51 8.83 14.14
C ASP A 170 -6.74 10.14 13.90
N ARG A 171 -5.75 10.06 13.03
CA ARG A 171 -4.99 11.20 12.51
C ARG A 171 -5.01 11.23 11.01
N LEU A 172 -5.73 12.19 10.43
CA LEU A 172 -5.86 12.34 9.00
C LEU A 172 -5.15 13.60 8.51
N ASN A 173 -4.36 13.45 7.45
CA ASN A 173 -3.71 14.56 6.77
C ASN A 173 -3.94 14.44 5.27
N GLY A 174 -4.78 15.29 4.70
CA GLY A 174 -5.09 15.28 3.28
C GLY A 174 -3.89 15.60 2.38
N GLY A 175 -2.99 16.45 2.85
CA GLY A 175 -1.88 16.94 2.05
C GLY A 175 -2.21 18.22 1.31
N ALA A 176 -1.83 18.30 0.04
CA ALA A 176 -2.23 19.39 -0.81
C ALA A 176 -3.45 18.99 -1.64
N GLY A 177 -4.33 19.96 -1.94
CA GLY A 177 -5.54 19.68 -2.73
C GLY A 177 -6.81 20.17 -2.04
N HIS A 178 -7.92 19.69 -2.52
CA HIS A 178 -9.24 19.92 -1.91
C HIS A 178 -9.76 18.64 -1.30
N ASP A 179 -9.39 18.40 -0.05
CA ASP A 179 -9.58 17.11 0.59
C ASP A 179 -10.88 17.03 1.39
N THR A 180 -11.36 15.82 1.58
CA THR A 180 -12.47 15.49 2.46
C THR A 180 -11.96 14.52 3.54
N LEU A 181 -11.89 14.99 4.77
CA LEU A 181 -11.46 14.21 5.91
C LEU A 181 -12.68 13.88 6.77
N VAL A 182 -12.81 12.62 7.13
CA VAL A 182 -13.88 12.10 8.00
C VAL A 182 -13.18 11.28 9.08
N GLY A 183 -13.12 11.78 10.30
CA GLY A 183 -12.55 11.04 11.42
C GLY A 183 -13.35 9.77 11.63
N GLY A 184 -14.45 9.84 12.28
CA GLY A 184 -15.33 8.72 12.57
C GLY A 184 -15.85 8.83 13.98
N ASP A 185 -15.89 7.71 14.68
CA ASP A 185 -16.17 7.67 16.12
C ASP A 185 -14.86 7.93 16.89
N ASP A 186 -15.01 8.38 18.15
CA ASP A 186 -13.94 8.71 19.10
C ASP A 186 -13.22 10.06 18.82
N SER A 187 -11.95 10.24 19.21
CA SER A 187 -11.29 11.56 19.26
C SER A 187 -10.28 11.74 18.12
N ASP A 188 -10.71 12.38 17.04
CA ASP A 188 -9.92 12.49 15.84
C ASP A 188 -9.13 13.80 15.72
N ARG A 189 -8.08 13.75 14.93
CA ARG A 189 -7.29 14.89 14.49
C ARG A 189 -7.26 14.96 12.96
N LEU A 190 -7.85 16.03 12.43
CA LEU A 190 -7.95 16.27 10.99
C LEU A 190 -7.07 17.44 10.57
#